data_c180c7306e1afe6111fc4db3b5cf0702
#
_entry.id   c180c7306e1afe6111fc4db3b5cf0702
#
_cell.length_a   1.000
_cell.length_b   1.000
_cell.length_c   1.000
_cell.angle_alpha   90.00
_cell.angle_beta   90.00
_cell.angle_gamma   90.00
#
_symmetry.space_group_name_H-M   'P 1'
#
loop_
_entity.id
_entity.type
_entity.pdbx_description
1 polymer ?
#
loop_
_entity_poly.entity_id
_entity_poly.type
_entity_poly.pdbx_seq_one_letter_code
_entity_poly.pdbx_strand_id
1 'polypeptide(L)'
;MSGALMWQATDKVSFDLRASWEDTETRDNPGYFTLNNNPVLFAGRSQILLGEVPSKTSGFGVTPGGFDRESSLISLTGKWDVSDTLQASSITSYSQLESHQRTDNDYGPADLSFQTQDTDLNAFSQEFRLDYTGQALDWLVGLYYSDQEQKTVDLDRVSTAALEGALPASLRSTLLRNTETSEVLALFGSVSWRFAPAWSVDVAGRYFREEKGLDPFQSNPYTNVVLSPNPALSLTEEHFTPSLALSWEATEDLRFYGSVARGVKTGGFNALANVTAPERYYDAETSWNYELGMKASLLDRRMLVNAALFQIKWDDQIVRALGSLGATLNANAGKTTSEGFELEVVARPTPGLNLTAGYTYTDAKFDEYFYPSLSATFGLNAVLDGHTLQYVSKHMLTASAQYQASLGGGWDWFVRGDAAYRSRQFGTTTNLFWVGDQ
;
A
#
# COMPACT_ATOMS: atom_id res chain seq x y z
N MET A 1 -7.56 -21.64 5.50
CA MET A 1 -7.62 -22.37 6.82
C MET A 1 -6.64 -21.71 7.77
N SER A 2 -6.95 -21.66 9.08
CA SER A 2 -6.00 -21.16 10.07
C SER A 2 -6.10 -21.97 11.35
N GLY A 3 -4.98 -22.08 12.09
CA GLY A 3 -4.90 -22.77 13.37
C GLY A 3 -3.94 -22.05 14.31
N ALA A 4 -4.19 -22.13 15.60
CA ALA A 4 -3.32 -21.60 16.63
C ALA A 4 -3.18 -22.62 17.77
N LEU A 5 -1.97 -22.72 18.30
CA LEU A 5 -1.64 -23.54 19.48
C LEU A 5 -0.92 -22.64 20.49
N MET A 6 -1.54 -22.46 21.65
CA MET A 6 -0.91 -21.76 22.77
C MET A 6 -0.43 -22.78 23.81
N TRP A 7 0.81 -22.65 24.25
CA TRP A 7 1.40 -23.51 25.28
C TRP A 7 2.03 -22.64 26.37
N GLN A 8 1.51 -22.79 27.57
CA GLN A 8 2.07 -22.22 28.79
C GLN A 8 3.08 -23.21 29.36
N ALA A 9 4.37 -23.04 29.06
CA ALA A 9 5.42 -23.95 29.48
C ALA A 9 5.72 -23.84 30.98
N THR A 10 5.66 -22.59 31.50
CA THR A 10 5.75 -22.28 32.95
C THR A 10 4.88 -21.07 33.24
N ASP A 11 4.75 -20.64 34.48
CA ASP A 11 4.01 -19.42 34.87
C ASP A 11 4.61 -18.17 34.21
N LYS A 12 5.87 -18.23 33.70
CA LYS A 12 6.62 -17.11 33.11
C LYS A 12 6.95 -17.29 31.65
N VAL A 13 6.73 -18.48 31.07
CA VAL A 13 7.14 -18.75 29.67
C VAL A 13 5.96 -19.30 28.90
N SER A 14 5.64 -18.65 27.81
CA SER A 14 4.58 -19.08 26.90
C SER A 14 5.04 -19.09 25.45
N PHE A 15 4.41 -19.95 24.66
CA PHE A 15 4.59 -20.04 23.21
C PHE A 15 3.24 -19.97 22.52
N ASP A 16 3.18 -19.23 21.41
CA ASP A 16 2.03 -19.11 20.52
C ASP A 16 2.50 -19.48 19.10
N LEU A 17 2.07 -20.64 18.62
CA LEU A 17 2.28 -21.10 17.26
C LEU A 17 1.02 -20.85 16.45
N ARG A 18 1.17 -20.13 15.34
CA ARG A 18 0.09 -19.88 14.37
C ARG A 18 0.49 -20.38 13.01
N ALA A 19 -0.47 -20.97 12.33
CA ALA A 19 -0.33 -21.36 10.93
C ALA A 19 -1.60 -20.97 10.17
N SER A 20 -1.43 -20.42 8.98
CA SER A 20 -2.52 -20.16 8.07
C SER A 20 -2.14 -20.58 6.65
N TRP A 21 -3.15 -21.03 5.95
CA TRP A 21 -3.09 -21.33 4.51
C TRP A 21 -4.35 -20.77 3.86
N GLU A 22 -4.17 -20.11 2.74
CA GLU A 22 -5.24 -19.51 1.94
C GLU A 22 -5.04 -19.88 0.48
N ASP A 23 -6.12 -20.28 -0.16
CA ASP A 23 -6.22 -20.52 -1.59
C ASP A 23 -7.36 -19.65 -2.13
N THR A 24 -7.04 -18.86 -3.14
CA THR A 24 -7.97 -17.92 -3.76
C THR A 24 -7.94 -18.08 -5.27
N GLU A 25 -9.06 -18.46 -5.86
CA GLU A 25 -9.27 -18.52 -7.29
C GLU A 25 -10.26 -17.44 -7.71
N THR A 26 -9.87 -16.58 -8.66
CA THR A 26 -10.76 -15.61 -9.30
C THR A 26 -10.81 -15.88 -10.78
N ARG A 27 -11.96 -16.30 -11.27
CA ARG A 27 -12.23 -16.49 -12.70
C ARG A 27 -12.76 -15.20 -13.26
N ASP A 28 -12.22 -14.78 -14.36
CA ASP A 28 -12.43 -13.48 -15.00
C ASP A 28 -11.84 -12.31 -14.21
N ASN A 29 -10.89 -11.62 -14.82
CA ASN A 29 -10.43 -10.32 -14.36
C ASN A 29 -11.26 -9.24 -15.07
N PRO A 30 -12.39 -8.76 -14.50
CA PRO A 30 -13.23 -7.76 -15.13
C PRO A 30 -12.52 -6.41 -15.07
N GLY A 31 -11.57 -6.19 -15.97
CA GLY A 31 -10.99 -4.89 -16.20
C GLY A 31 -12.02 -3.98 -16.86
N TYR A 32 -12.65 -3.09 -16.11
CA TYR A 32 -13.46 -2.03 -16.69
C TYR A 32 -12.57 -0.83 -17.00
N PHE A 33 -12.36 -0.56 -18.28
CA PHE A 33 -11.79 0.72 -18.71
C PHE A 33 -12.93 1.64 -19.17
N THR A 34 -13.37 2.53 -18.31
CA THR A 34 -14.13 3.71 -18.73
C THR A 34 -13.10 4.82 -19.01
N LEU A 35 -12.60 4.88 -20.21
CA LEU A 35 -11.77 6.01 -20.63
C LEU A 35 -12.70 7.16 -20.97
N ASN A 36 -12.49 8.30 -20.30
CA ASN A 36 -13.10 9.55 -20.68
C ASN A 36 -12.58 9.94 -22.07
N ASN A 37 -13.47 10.29 -22.99
CA ASN A 37 -13.17 10.53 -24.40
C ASN A 37 -12.15 11.66 -24.60
N ASN A 38 -10.88 11.33 -24.62
CA ASN A 38 -9.87 12.24 -25.14
C ASN A 38 -9.37 11.72 -26.51
N PRO A 39 -9.92 12.22 -27.63
CA PRO A 39 -9.60 11.74 -28.97
C PRO A 39 -8.12 11.97 -29.35
N VAL A 40 -7.44 12.89 -28.68
CA VAL A 40 -6.01 13.18 -28.94
C VAL A 40 -5.11 12.06 -28.41
N LEU A 41 -5.42 11.52 -27.25
CA LEU A 41 -4.63 10.43 -26.64
C LEU A 41 -4.95 9.05 -27.20
N PHE A 42 -6.16 8.87 -27.72
CA PHE A 42 -6.69 7.57 -28.14
C PHE A 42 -7.11 7.51 -29.63
N ALA A 43 -6.64 8.44 -30.44
CA ALA A 43 -6.90 8.41 -31.88
C ALA A 43 -6.45 7.05 -32.47
N GLY A 44 -7.39 6.34 -33.08
CA GLY A 44 -7.18 5.01 -33.66
C GLY A 44 -7.35 3.82 -32.70
N ARG A 45 -7.70 4.06 -31.44
CA ARG A 45 -8.10 3.00 -30.50
C ARG A 45 -9.54 2.58 -30.69
N SER A 46 -9.91 1.37 -30.27
CA SER A 46 -11.28 0.88 -30.38
C SER A 46 -12.28 1.74 -29.59
N GLN A 47 -13.54 1.77 -30.00
CA GLN A 47 -14.60 2.50 -29.31
C GLN A 47 -14.78 2.10 -27.85
N ILE A 48 -14.44 0.88 -27.51
CA ILE A 48 -14.41 0.38 -26.12
C ILE A 48 -13.43 1.20 -25.27
N LEU A 49 -12.21 1.43 -25.74
CA LEU A 49 -11.19 2.22 -25.07
C LEU A 49 -11.53 3.71 -25.01
N LEU A 50 -12.40 4.19 -25.90
CA LEU A 50 -12.91 5.57 -25.91
C LEU A 50 -14.14 5.76 -25.01
N GLY A 51 -14.63 4.73 -24.36
CA GLY A 51 -15.81 4.79 -23.48
C GLY A 51 -17.14 4.91 -24.23
N GLU A 52 -17.17 4.74 -25.56
CA GLU A 52 -18.38 4.81 -26.39
C GLU A 52 -19.22 3.53 -26.29
N VAL A 53 -18.57 2.41 -25.90
CA VAL A 53 -19.25 1.13 -25.68
C VAL A 53 -18.85 0.64 -24.27
N PRO A 54 -19.82 0.32 -23.40
CA PRO A 54 -19.49 -0.33 -22.13
C PRO A 54 -18.81 -1.66 -22.45
N SER A 55 -17.60 -1.88 -22.02
CA SER A 55 -16.96 -3.18 -22.10
C SER A 55 -17.69 -4.11 -21.12
N LYS A 56 -18.75 -4.76 -21.60
CA LYS A 56 -19.29 -5.92 -20.89
C LYS A 56 -18.41 -7.09 -21.23
N THR A 57 -17.55 -7.37 -20.38
CA THR A 57 -16.50 -8.36 -20.50
C THR A 57 -16.89 -9.73 -19.99
N SER A 58 -18.09 -10.14 -20.22
CA SER A 58 -18.43 -11.55 -20.18
C SER A 58 -18.02 -12.18 -21.51
N GLY A 59 -16.76 -12.54 -21.66
CA GLY A 59 -16.24 -13.18 -22.84
C GLY A 59 -15.18 -12.33 -23.55
N PHE A 60 -14.13 -11.97 -22.85
CA PHE A 60 -12.87 -11.63 -23.46
C PHE A 60 -12.34 -12.86 -24.17
N GLY A 61 -12.42 -12.86 -25.49
CA GLY A 61 -11.77 -13.79 -26.38
C GLY A 61 -11.79 -15.25 -25.98
N VAL A 62 -10.88 -15.98 -26.58
CA VAL A 62 -10.64 -17.42 -26.32
C VAL A 62 -9.75 -17.60 -25.07
N THR A 63 -9.22 -16.52 -24.51
CA THR A 63 -8.29 -16.51 -23.38
C THR A 63 -8.98 -15.92 -22.14
N PRO A 64 -9.61 -16.76 -21.31
CA PRO A 64 -10.19 -16.25 -20.05
C PRO A 64 -9.06 -15.69 -19.16
N GLY A 65 -9.27 -14.48 -18.65
CA GLY A 65 -8.48 -13.93 -17.56
C GLY A 65 -8.68 -14.73 -16.27
N GLY A 66 -7.83 -14.51 -15.30
CA GLY A 66 -7.96 -15.13 -13.99
C GLY A 66 -6.79 -14.81 -13.10
N PHE A 67 -6.98 -15.12 -11.84
CA PHE A 67 -5.97 -14.97 -10.80
C PHE A 67 -6.13 -16.10 -9.79
N ASP A 68 -5.08 -16.89 -9.64
CA ASP A 68 -4.97 -17.95 -8.65
C ASP A 68 -3.84 -17.58 -7.70
N ARG A 69 -4.08 -17.72 -6.40
CA ARG A 69 -3.08 -17.43 -5.37
C ARG A 69 -3.19 -18.43 -4.24
N GLU A 70 -2.08 -19.08 -3.94
CA GLU A 70 -1.89 -19.87 -2.74
C GLU A 70 -0.91 -19.15 -1.81
N SER A 71 -1.24 -19.04 -0.53
CA SER A 71 -0.36 -18.44 0.47
C SER A 71 -0.36 -19.22 1.76
N SER A 72 0.81 -19.35 2.36
CA SER A 72 0.99 -19.97 3.66
C SER A 72 1.84 -19.09 4.58
N LEU A 73 1.51 -19.11 5.86
CA LEU A 73 2.26 -18.42 6.91
C LEU A 73 2.34 -19.34 8.13
N ILE A 74 3.54 -19.49 8.67
CA ILE A 74 3.76 -20.07 10.00
C ILE A 74 4.52 -19.07 10.85
N SER A 75 4.09 -18.89 12.11
CA SER A 75 4.70 -17.95 13.04
C SER A 75 4.74 -18.55 14.43
N LEU A 76 5.90 -18.44 15.08
CA LEU A 76 6.13 -18.85 16.46
C LEU A 76 6.53 -17.64 17.29
N THR A 77 5.74 -17.31 18.31
CA THR A 77 6.05 -16.28 19.30
C THR A 77 6.37 -16.94 20.63
N GLY A 78 7.58 -16.73 21.13
CA GLY A 78 7.97 -17.09 22.50
C GLY A 78 7.98 -15.84 23.37
N LYS A 79 7.40 -15.90 24.57
CA LYS A 79 7.42 -14.82 25.57
C LYS A 79 7.96 -15.34 26.88
N TRP A 80 8.79 -14.55 27.52
CA TRP A 80 9.35 -14.81 28.84
C TRP A 80 9.22 -13.59 29.74
N ASP A 81 8.42 -13.71 30.80
CA ASP A 81 8.30 -12.72 31.85
C ASP A 81 9.53 -12.83 32.76
N VAL A 82 10.59 -12.07 32.43
CA VAL A 82 11.84 -12.04 33.17
C VAL A 82 11.59 -11.56 34.61
N SER A 83 10.74 -10.53 34.74
CA SER A 83 10.23 -10.02 36.02
C SER A 83 8.78 -9.50 35.82
N ASP A 84 8.17 -8.96 36.86
CA ASP A 84 6.82 -8.35 36.80
C ASP A 84 6.76 -7.11 35.87
N THR A 85 7.93 -6.55 35.53
CA THR A 85 8.04 -5.32 34.74
C THR A 85 8.84 -5.49 33.45
N LEU A 86 9.51 -6.63 33.26
CA LEU A 86 10.37 -6.89 32.11
C LEU A 86 9.95 -8.17 31.41
N GLN A 87 9.61 -8.07 30.13
CA GLN A 87 9.31 -9.20 29.26
C GLN A 87 10.31 -9.27 28.11
N ALA A 88 10.79 -10.46 27.79
CA ALA A 88 11.53 -10.77 26.58
C ALA A 88 10.63 -11.53 25.60
N SER A 89 10.70 -11.21 24.33
CA SER A 89 9.98 -11.95 23.31
C SER A 89 10.83 -12.23 22.07
N SER A 90 10.54 -13.36 21.43
CA SER A 90 11.12 -13.80 20.17
C SER A 90 9.99 -14.16 19.21
N ILE A 91 10.03 -13.59 18.01
CA ILE A 91 9.02 -13.82 16.97
C ILE A 91 9.74 -14.33 15.73
N THR A 92 9.44 -15.56 15.32
CA THR A 92 9.96 -16.17 14.10
C THR A 92 8.80 -16.36 13.13
N SER A 93 8.95 -15.95 11.88
CA SER A 93 7.91 -16.17 10.87
C SER A 93 8.53 -16.64 9.55
N TYR A 94 7.80 -17.51 8.86
CA TYR A 94 8.09 -17.92 7.50
C TYR A 94 6.80 -17.89 6.68
N SER A 95 6.86 -17.27 5.51
CA SER A 95 5.73 -17.19 4.59
C SER A 95 6.12 -17.57 3.17
N GLN A 96 5.19 -18.18 2.46
CA GLN A 96 5.27 -18.48 1.03
C GLN A 96 4.03 -17.95 0.34
N LEU A 97 4.21 -17.47 -0.89
CA LEU A 97 3.12 -17.06 -1.75
C LEU A 97 3.46 -17.51 -3.17
N GLU A 98 2.53 -18.24 -3.78
CA GLU A 98 2.53 -18.58 -5.19
C GLU A 98 1.31 -17.93 -5.83
N SER A 99 1.48 -17.27 -6.97
CA SER A 99 0.36 -16.71 -7.70
C SER A 99 0.53 -16.86 -9.20
N HIS A 100 -0.56 -17.14 -9.88
CA HIS A 100 -0.68 -17.17 -11.32
C HIS A 100 -1.75 -16.18 -11.76
N GLN A 101 -1.38 -15.22 -12.59
CA GLN A 101 -2.30 -14.24 -13.16
C GLN A 101 -2.31 -14.35 -14.67
N ARG A 102 -3.49 -14.25 -15.27
CA ARG A 102 -3.67 -14.16 -16.71
C ARG A 102 -4.56 -12.95 -17.02
N THR A 103 -4.12 -12.14 -17.97
CA THR A 103 -4.80 -10.91 -18.37
C THR A 103 -4.90 -10.84 -19.89
N ASP A 104 -6.08 -10.52 -20.40
CA ASP A 104 -6.27 -10.14 -21.78
C ASP A 104 -5.80 -8.69 -21.99
N ASN A 105 -4.81 -8.49 -22.86
CA ASN A 105 -4.20 -7.16 -23.09
C ASN A 105 -4.84 -6.41 -24.25
N ASP A 106 -5.56 -7.08 -25.15
CA ASP A 106 -6.21 -6.42 -26.27
C ASP A 106 -7.66 -6.01 -26.01
N TYR A 107 -8.25 -6.55 -24.92
CA TYR A 107 -9.62 -6.27 -24.50
C TYR A 107 -10.66 -6.48 -25.62
N GLY A 108 -10.35 -7.34 -26.59
CA GLY A 108 -11.13 -7.60 -27.76
C GLY A 108 -11.73 -9.02 -27.79
N PRO A 109 -12.65 -9.30 -28.73
CA PRO A 109 -13.19 -10.63 -28.91
C PRO A 109 -12.24 -11.59 -29.62
N ALA A 110 -11.12 -11.08 -30.14
CA ALA A 110 -10.07 -11.85 -30.78
C ALA A 110 -8.88 -12.00 -29.83
N ASP A 111 -8.40 -13.21 -29.63
CA ASP A 111 -7.25 -13.51 -28.77
C ASP A 111 -5.95 -13.05 -29.46
N LEU A 112 -5.70 -11.74 -29.50
CA LEU A 112 -4.56 -11.14 -30.17
C LEU A 112 -3.35 -10.99 -29.27
N SER A 113 -3.56 -10.65 -27.98
CA SER A 113 -2.50 -10.43 -27.02
C SER A 113 -2.96 -10.74 -25.60
N PHE A 114 -2.12 -11.45 -24.85
CA PHE A 114 -2.36 -11.74 -23.43
C PHE A 114 -1.05 -11.67 -22.64
N GLN A 115 -1.22 -11.49 -21.34
CA GLN A 115 -0.14 -11.53 -20.35
C GLN A 115 -0.40 -12.65 -19.36
N THR A 116 0.64 -13.42 -19.02
CA THR A 116 0.65 -14.27 -17.84
C THR A 116 1.78 -13.85 -16.92
N GLN A 117 1.49 -13.85 -15.62
CA GLN A 117 2.49 -13.55 -14.60
C GLN A 117 2.44 -14.65 -13.53
N ASP A 118 3.56 -15.34 -13.35
CA ASP A 118 3.79 -16.28 -12.26
C ASP A 118 4.69 -15.64 -11.24
N THR A 119 4.31 -15.69 -9.97
CA THR A 119 5.10 -15.15 -8.87
C THR A 119 5.24 -16.19 -7.78
N ASP A 120 6.47 -16.42 -7.34
CA ASP A 120 6.85 -17.28 -6.21
C ASP A 120 7.65 -16.40 -5.24
N LEU A 121 7.14 -16.24 -4.00
CA LEU A 121 7.75 -15.42 -2.95
C LEU A 121 7.93 -16.26 -1.70
N ASN A 122 9.14 -16.23 -1.17
CA ASN A 122 9.52 -16.82 0.09
C ASN A 122 10.08 -15.73 1.01
N ALA A 123 9.63 -15.68 2.25
CA ALA A 123 10.12 -14.71 3.22
C ALA A 123 10.29 -15.34 4.59
N PHE A 124 11.44 -15.09 5.21
CA PHE A 124 11.76 -15.40 6.59
C PHE A 124 11.93 -14.13 7.39
N SER A 125 11.49 -14.12 8.65
CA SER A 125 11.81 -13.03 9.57
C SER A 125 12.03 -13.52 11.00
N GLN A 126 12.90 -12.81 11.72
CA GLN A 126 13.20 -13.02 13.13
C GLN A 126 13.24 -11.69 13.85
N GLU A 127 12.52 -11.60 14.97
CA GLU A 127 12.53 -10.42 15.81
C GLU A 127 12.76 -10.80 17.28
N PHE A 128 13.60 -10.02 17.96
CA PHE A 128 13.80 -10.10 19.42
C PHE A 128 13.43 -8.76 20.02
N ARG A 129 12.67 -8.78 21.12
CA ARG A 129 12.29 -7.59 21.89
C ARG A 129 12.53 -7.76 23.37
N LEU A 130 12.84 -6.64 24.02
CA LEU A 130 12.76 -6.45 25.46
C LEU A 130 11.78 -5.30 25.71
N ASP A 131 10.75 -5.58 26.49
CA ASP A 131 9.71 -4.63 26.85
C ASP A 131 9.74 -4.42 28.37
N TYR A 132 9.86 -3.16 28.79
CA TYR A 132 9.78 -2.77 30.19
C TYR A 132 8.59 -1.86 30.44
N THR A 133 7.80 -2.18 31.43
CA THR A 133 6.63 -1.41 31.88
C THR A 133 6.80 -0.97 33.31
N GLY A 134 6.88 0.35 33.54
CA GLY A 134 7.03 0.96 34.86
C GLY A 134 5.98 2.02 35.14
N GLN A 135 6.04 2.63 36.31
CA GLN A 135 5.06 3.64 36.71
C GLN A 135 5.17 4.94 35.93
N ALA A 136 6.38 5.43 35.70
CA ALA A 136 6.66 6.68 35.01
C ALA A 136 7.31 6.51 33.63
N LEU A 137 7.90 5.36 33.40
CA LEU A 137 8.69 5.09 32.19
C LEU A 137 8.38 3.70 31.66
N ASP A 138 7.99 3.63 30.39
CA ASP A 138 7.94 2.37 29.63
C ASP A 138 8.96 2.47 28.51
N TRP A 139 9.62 1.37 28.18
CA TRP A 139 10.53 1.34 27.03
C TRP A 139 10.51 -0.04 26.36
N LEU A 140 10.82 0.00 25.08
CA LEU A 140 11.00 -1.18 24.25
C LEU A 140 12.30 -1.02 23.47
N VAL A 141 13.05 -2.13 23.30
CA VAL A 141 14.16 -2.23 22.35
C VAL A 141 14.07 -3.55 21.62
N GLY A 142 14.38 -3.56 20.33
CA GLY A 142 14.32 -4.76 19.52
C GLY A 142 15.29 -4.79 18.37
N LEU A 143 15.62 -6.01 17.95
CA LEU A 143 16.37 -6.34 16.75
C LEU A 143 15.47 -7.08 15.78
N TYR A 144 15.54 -6.74 14.50
CA TYR A 144 14.77 -7.37 13.44
C TYR A 144 15.70 -7.76 12.29
N TYR A 145 15.49 -8.96 11.77
CA TYR A 145 16.09 -9.47 10.56
C TYR A 145 15.00 -10.03 9.64
N SER A 146 15.11 -9.79 8.34
CA SER A 146 14.31 -10.50 7.34
C SER A 146 15.12 -10.77 6.08
N ASP A 147 14.79 -11.88 5.44
CA ASP A 147 15.31 -12.32 4.15
C ASP A 147 14.14 -12.74 3.27
N GLN A 148 14.08 -12.17 2.06
CA GLN A 148 13.00 -12.38 1.09
C GLN A 148 13.59 -12.65 -0.28
N GLU A 149 13.07 -13.68 -0.95
CA GLU A 149 13.30 -13.95 -2.37
C GLU A 149 11.96 -13.97 -3.11
N GLN A 150 11.87 -13.22 -4.20
CA GLN A 150 10.73 -13.24 -5.11
C GLN A 150 11.20 -13.58 -6.53
N LYS A 151 10.61 -14.62 -7.12
CA LYS A 151 10.79 -14.97 -8.52
C LYS A 151 9.53 -14.61 -9.28
N THR A 152 9.69 -13.87 -10.37
CA THR A 152 8.58 -13.49 -11.25
C THR A 152 8.90 -13.92 -12.67
N VAL A 153 7.96 -14.60 -13.30
CA VAL A 153 7.98 -14.90 -14.73
C VAL A 153 6.80 -14.18 -15.36
N ASP A 154 7.10 -13.20 -16.19
CA ASP A 154 6.10 -12.40 -16.90
C ASP A 154 6.22 -12.65 -18.39
N LEU A 155 5.14 -13.11 -19.00
CA LEU A 155 5.05 -13.41 -20.43
C LEU A 155 3.98 -12.51 -21.05
N ASP A 156 4.42 -11.45 -21.71
CA ASP A 156 3.61 -10.71 -22.67
C ASP A 156 3.71 -11.38 -24.03
N ARG A 157 2.58 -11.84 -24.56
CA ARG A 157 2.57 -12.61 -25.79
C ARG A 157 1.48 -12.17 -26.75
N VAL A 158 1.84 -11.96 -28.02
CA VAL A 158 0.88 -11.94 -29.12
C VAL A 158 0.51 -13.37 -29.54
N SER A 159 -0.70 -13.58 -30.06
CA SER A 159 -1.27 -14.90 -30.24
C SER A 159 -0.56 -15.77 -31.28
N THR A 160 0.13 -15.19 -32.25
CA THR A 160 0.78 -15.96 -33.34
C THR A 160 2.16 -15.41 -33.70
N ALA A 161 3.06 -16.33 -34.13
CA ALA A 161 4.38 -15.96 -34.65
C ALA A 161 4.30 -15.08 -35.90
N ALA A 162 3.24 -15.23 -36.72
CA ALA A 162 3.03 -14.38 -37.90
C ALA A 162 2.71 -12.94 -37.52
N LEU A 163 1.85 -12.72 -36.50
CA LEU A 163 1.55 -11.40 -35.94
C LEU A 163 2.80 -10.82 -35.29
N GLU A 164 3.55 -11.61 -34.52
CA GLU A 164 4.82 -11.23 -33.91
C GLU A 164 5.80 -10.64 -34.93
N GLY A 165 5.96 -11.33 -36.08
CA GLY A 165 6.85 -10.91 -37.18
C GLY A 165 6.41 -9.64 -37.89
N ALA A 166 5.13 -9.31 -37.84
CA ALA A 166 4.56 -8.10 -38.47
C ALA A 166 4.61 -6.86 -37.56
N LEU A 167 4.86 -7.04 -36.27
CA LEU A 167 4.85 -5.93 -35.30
C LEU A 167 6.19 -5.20 -35.22
N PRO A 168 6.16 -3.88 -34.94
CA PRO A 168 7.35 -3.15 -34.51
C PRO A 168 8.00 -3.80 -33.28
N ALA A 169 9.31 -3.67 -33.15
CA ALA A 169 10.07 -4.32 -32.05
C ALA A 169 9.51 -3.97 -30.64
N SER A 170 8.98 -2.77 -30.46
CA SER A 170 8.41 -2.30 -29.19
C SER A 170 7.06 -2.94 -28.82
N LEU A 171 6.41 -3.64 -29.74
CA LEU A 171 5.12 -4.31 -29.55
C LEU A 171 5.23 -5.82 -29.64
N ARG A 172 6.45 -6.34 -29.75
CA ARG A 172 6.68 -7.79 -29.81
C ARG A 172 6.60 -8.43 -28.45
N SER A 173 6.32 -9.72 -28.46
CA SER A 173 6.24 -10.55 -27.27
C SER A 173 7.53 -10.53 -26.45
N THR A 174 7.39 -10.51 -25.15
CA THR A 174 8.51 -10.54 -24.21
C THR A 174 8.29 -11.63 -23.15
N LEU A 175 9.36 -12.32 -22.80
CA LEU A 175 9.44 -13.19 -21.64
C LEU A 175 10.44 -12.55 -20.67
N LEU A 176 9.96 -12.11 -19.53
CA LEU A 176 10.76 -11.55 -18.46
C LEU A 176 10.84 -12.55 -17.31
N ARG A 177 12.03 -12.78 -16.79
CA ARG A 177 12.27 -13.56 -15.57
C ARG A 177 13.12 -12.72 -14.63
N ASN A 178 12.60 -12.47 -13.46
CA ASN A 178 13.28 -11.69 -12.43
C ASN A 178 13.42 -12.54 -11.18
N THR A 179 14.59 -12.46 -10.55
CA THR A 179 14.77 -12.87 -9.16
C THR A 179 15.11 -11.62 -8.38
N GLU A 180 14.25 -11.25 -7.47
CA GLU A 180 14.44 -10.10 -6.56
C GLU A 180 14.73 -10.64 -5.16
N THR A 181 15.74 -10.06 -4.50
CA THR A 181 16.09 -10.37 -3.11
C THR A 181 16.06 -9.12 -2.27
N SER A 182 15.67 -9.26 -1.01
CA SER A 182 15.73 -8.18 -0.01
C SER A 182 16.13 -8.76 1.33
N GLU A 183 17.24 -8.25 1.89
CA GLU A 183 17.72 -8.56 3.22
C GLU A 183 17.69 -7.30 4.08
N VAL A 184 17.02 -7.37 5.24
CA VAL A 184 16.87 -6.24 6.16
C VAL A 184 17.40 -6.59 7.53
N LEU A 185 18.27 -5.73 8.07
CA LEU A 185 18.69 -5.73 9.47
C LEU A 185 18.29 -4.41 10.11
N ALA A 186 17.58 -4.46 11.25
CA ALA A 186 17.15 -3.26 11.94
C ALA A 186 17.30 -3.33 13.46
N LEU A 187 17.67 -2.18 14.04
CA LEU A 187 17.59 -1.89 15.47
C LEU A 187 16.50 -0.85 15.68
N PHE A 188 15.58 -1.09 16.62
CA PHE A 188 14.52 -0.16 16.92
C PHE A 188 14.26 -0.07 18.42
N GLY A 189 13.62 1.02 18.83
CA GLY A 189 13.20 1.19 20.19
C GLY A 189 12.27 2.38 20.39
N SER A 190 11.62 2.39 21.55
CA SER A 190 10.76 3.46 21.98
C SER A 190 10.83 3.68 23.48
N VAL A 191 10.56 4.90 23.90
CA VAL A 191 10.45 5.32 25.31
C VAL A 191 9.20 6.16 25.45
N SER A 192 8.31 5.77 26.35
CA SER A 192 7.17 6.57 26.82
C SER A 192 7.43 7.04 28.23
N TRP A 193 7.55 8.35 28.43
CA TRP A 193 7.86 8.95 29.72
C TRP A 193 6.75 9.89 30.20
N ARG A 194 6.11 9.51 31.29
CA ARG A 194 5.11 10.32 32.03
C ARG A 194 5.86 11.21 33.01
N PHE A 195 6.37 12.36 32.54
CA PHE A 195 7.24 13.24 33.30
C PHE A 195 6.47 14.17 34.29
N ALA A 196 5.15 14.27 34.09
CA ALA A 196 4.27 14.98 35.01
C ALA A 196 2.87 14.31 34.99
N PRO A 197 2.00 14.53 36.01
CA PRO A 197 0.70 13.87 36.09
C PRO A 197 -0.19 14.00 34.85
N ALA A 198 -0.07 15.11 34.12
CA ALA A 198 -0.87 15.41 32.93
C ALA A 198 -0.07 15.37 31.63
N TRP A 199 1.22 15.02 31.65
CA TRP A 199 2.09 15.13 30.50
C TRP A 199 2.87 13.85 30.26
N SER A 200 2.88 13.43 29.02
CA SER A 200 3.76 12.34 28.55
C SER A 200 4.45 12.70 27.24
N VAL A 201 5.63 12.16 27.07
CA VAL A 201 6.41 12.23 25.82
C VAL A 201 6.71 10.81 25.36
N ASP A 202 6.49 10.56 24.09
CA ASP A 202 6.82 9.32 23.41
C ASP A 202 7.93 9.60 22.38
N VAL A 203 9.04 8.89 22.47
CA VAL A 203 10.15 8.97 21.53
C VAL A 203 10.39 7.58 20.97
N ALA A 204 10.43 7.45 19.66
CA ALA A 204 10.79 6.18 19.04
C ALA A 204 11.74 6.40 17.86
N GLY A 205 12.44 5.35 17.50
CA GLY A 205 13.31 5.36 16.36
C GLY A 205 13.62 3.94 15.87
N ARG A 206 13.83 3.82 14.56
CA ARG A 206 14.30 2.61 13.91
C ARG A 206 15.43 3.00 12.96
N TYR A 207 16.56 2.37 13.15
CA TYR A 207 17.65 2.34 12.16
C TYR A 207 17.60 0.99 11.46
N PHE A 208 17.66 1.01 10.12
CA PHE A 208 17.74 -0.22 9.35
C PHE A 208 18.68 -0.06 8.16
N ARG A 209 19.25 -1.18 7.78
CA ARG A 209 19.99 -1.38 6.55
C ARG A 209 19.25 -2.43 5.73
N GLU A 210 19.00 -2.10 4.45
CA GLU A 210 18.38 -2.99 3.48
C GLU A 210 19.32 -3.20 2.31
N GLU A 211 19.57 -4.46 1.95
CA GLU A 211 20.29 -4.86 0.75
C GLU A 211 19.30 -5.50 -0.23
N LYS A 212 19.19 -4.92 -1.42
CA LYS A 212 18.34 -5.43 -2.50
C LYS A 212 19.18 -5.94 -3.65
N GLY A 213 18.73 -7.02 -4.26
CA GLY A 213 19.28 -7.58 -5.48
C GLY A 213 18.20 -7.78 -6.53
N LEU A 214 18.55 -7.63 -7.80
CA LEU A 214 17.72 -7.98 -8.93
C LEU A 214 18.58 -8.71 -9.97
N ASP A 215 18.19 -9.93 -10.33
CA ASP A 215 18.74 -10.67 -11.46
C ASP A 215 17.69 -10.73 -12.58
N PRO A 216 17.77 -9.84 -13.59
CA PRO A 216 16.78 -9.73 -14.64
C PRO A 216 17.22 -10.50 -15.88
N PHE A 217 16.29 -11.23 -16.49
CA PHE A 217 16.47 -11.89 -17.78
C PHE A 217 15.28 -11.57 -18.70
N GLN A 218 15.55 -11.16 -19.94
CA GLN A 218 14.50 -10.90 -20.92
C GLN A 218 14.82 -11.52 -22.29
N SER A 219 13.86 -12.19 -22.88
CA SER A 219 13.96 -12.77 -24.21
C SER A 219 12.65 -12.64 -24.99
N ASN A 220 12.72 -12.83 -26.31
CA ASN A 220 11.53 -13.00 -27.13
C ASN A 220 11.10 -14.48 -27.09
N PRO A 221 9.86 -14.81 -26.71
CA PRO A 221 9.42 -16.20 -26.52
C PRO A 221 9.29 -17.01 -27.83
N TYR A 222 9.19 -16.35 -28.99
CA TYR A 222 9.09 -17.01 -30.27
C TYR A 222 10.45 -17.33 -30.91
N THR A 223 11.42 -16.45 -30.70
CA THR A 223 12.76 -16.56 -31.34
C THR A 223 13.85 -17.01 -30.39
N ASN A 224 13.59 -17.00 -29.09
CA ASN A 224 14.56 -17.20 -27.99
C ASN A 224 15.74 -16.21 -28.04
N VAL A 225 15.60 -15.11 -28.77
CA VAL A 225 16.62 -14.06 -28.78
C VAL A 225 16.59 -13.30 -27.45
N VAL A 226 17.73 -13.23 -26.79
CA VAL A 226 17.89 -12.40 -25.59
C VAL A 226 17.80 -10.95 -26.02
N LEU A 227 16.79 -10.21 -25.49
CA LEU A 227 16.51 -8.84 -25.91
C LEU A 227 17.45 -7.84 -25.24
N SER A 228 17.91 -8.16 -24.04
CA SER A 228 18.94 -7.39 -23.37
C SER A 228 19.68 -8.29 -22.37
N PRO A 229 21.02 -8.33 -22.39
CA PRO A 229 21.79 -8.83 -21.28
C PRO A 229 21.76 -7.75 -20.18
N ASN A 230 20.73 -7.75 -19.34
CA ASN A 230 20.70 -6.85 -18.19
C ASN A 230 21.63 -7.42 -17.13
N PRO A 231 22.66 -6.70 -16.70
CA PRO A 231 23.48 -7.14 -15.58
C PRO A 231 22.60 -7.19 -14.32
N ALA A 232 22.97 -8.07 -13.40
CA ALA A 232 22.39 -8.06 -12.07
C ALA A 232 22.60 -6.69 -11.43
N LEU A 233 21.60 -6.22 -10.72
CA LEU A 233 21.57 -4.92 -10.03
C LEU A 233 21.61 -5.15 -8.54
N SER A 234 22.24 -4.26 -7.79
CA SER A 234 22.23 -4.26 -6.34
C SER A 234 22.08 -2.85 -5.80
N LEU A 235 21.43 -2.73 -4.67
CA LEU A 235 21.21 -1.47 -3.95
C LEU A 235 21.36 -1.75 -2.46
N THR A 236 22.08 -0.89 -1.75
CA THR A 236 22.15 -0.93 -0.29
C THR A 236 21.76 0.43 0.24
N GLU A 237 20.80 0.47 1.15
CA GLU A 237 20.31 1.69 1.76
C GLU A 237 20.32 1.58 3.28
N GLU A 238 20.58 2.70 3.93
CA GLU A 238 20.56 2.84 5.38
C GLU A 238 19.70 4.04 5.76
N HIS A 239 18.74 3.81 6.64
CA HIS A 239 17.80 4.85 7.02
C HIS A 239 17.55 4.86 8.52
N PHE A 240 17.26 6.07 9.03
CA PHE A 240 16.77 6.27 10.38
C PHE A 240 15.41 6.96 10.35
N THR A 241 14.43 6.36 11.01
CA THR A 241 13.04 6.84 11.08
C THR A 241 12.67 7.19 12.52
N PRO A 242 12.94 8.45 12.96
CA PRO A 242 12.54 8.92 14.29
C PRO A 242 11.07 9.30 14.34
N SER A 243 10.51 9.22 15.54
CA SER A 243 9.23 9.84 15.89
C SER A 243 9.24 10.43 17.29
N LEU A 244 8.48 11.49 17.47
CA LEU A 244 8.27 12.18 18.74
C LEU A 244 6.80 12.54 18.86
N ALA A 245 6.19 12.26 20.02
CA ALA A 245 4.88 12.75 20.35
C ALA A 245 4.87 13.34 21.78
N LEU A 246 4.17 14.45 21.96
CA LEU A 246 3.90 15.07 23.25
C LEU A 246 2.40 15.04 23.47
N SER A 247 1.97 14.55 24.63
CA SER A 247 0.57 14.48 25.02
C SER A 247 0.32 15.27 26.31
N TRP A 248 -0.81 15.96 26.33
CA TRP A 248 -1.31 16.70 27.48
C TRP A 248 -2.74 16.30 27.82
N GLU A 249 -2.92 15.70 28.98
CA GLU A 249 -4.22 15.39 29.56
C GLU A 249 -4.74 16.62 30.31
N ALA A 250 -5.44 17.52 29.60
CA ALA A 250 -5.95 18.75 30.15
C ALA A 250 -6.99 18.48 31.25
N THR A 251 -7.79 17.43 31.11
CA THR A 251 -8.69 16.86 32.12
C THR A 251 -8.75 15.34 31.95
N GLU A 252 -9.46 14.62 32.82
CA GLU A 252 -9.72 13.18 32.67
C GLU A 252 -10.45 12.81 31.35
N ASP A 253 -11.16 13.76 30.76
CA ASP A 253 -12.00 13.58 29.58
C ASP A 253 -11.50 14.35 28.36
N LEU A 254 -10.33 15.04 28.44
CA LEU A 254 -9.80 15.86 27.35
C LEU A 254 -8.28 15.74 27.26
N ARG A 255 -7.82 15.20 26.13
CA ARG A 255 -6.40 15.06 25.79
C ARG A 255 -6.09 15.78 24.49
N PHE A 256 -4.99 16.53 24.49
CA PHE A 256 -4.34 17.07 23.30
C PHE A 256 -3.03 16.34 23.03
N TYR A 257 -2.61 16.27 21.77
CA TYR A 257 -1.31 15.75 21.41
C TYR A 257 -0.76 16.45 20.17
N GLY A 258 0.55 16.44 20.06
CA GLY A 258 1.26 16.83 18.86
C GLY A 258 2.32 15.80 18.55
N SER A 259 2.48 15.42 17.29
CA SER A 259 3.48 14.45 16.87
C SER A 259 4.23 14.88 15.61
N VAL A 260 5.45 14.38 15.50
CA VAL A 260 6.27 14.44 14.30
C VAL A 260 6.93 13.09 14.07
N ALA A 261 6.86 12.59 12.84
CA ALA A 261 7.45 11.30 12.49
C ALA A 261 8.04 11.34 11.08
N ARG A 262 9.16 10.66 10.89
CA ARG A 262 9.78 10.43 9.58
C ARG A 262 9.42 9.04 9.08
N GLY A 263 8.92 8.96 7.82
CA GLY A 263 8.72 7.74 7.06
C GLY A 263 9.76 7.60 5.95
N VAL A 264 10.04 6.37 5.55
CA VAL A 264 10.91 6.03 4.41
C VAL A 264 10.33 4.83 3.69
N LYS A 265 10.29 4.89 2.36
CA LYS A 265 10.11 3.75 1.48
C LYS A 265 11.36 3.65 0.62
N THR A 266 12.06 2.55 0.73
CA THR A 266 13.35 2.35 0.06
C THR A 266 13.22 2.33 -1.46
N GLY A 267 14.27 2.72 -2.14
CA GLY A 267 14.42 2.67 -3.59
C GLY A 267 14.42 1.24 -4.13
N GLY A 268 14.59 1.12 -5.43
CA GLY A 268 14.56 -0.19 -6.08
C GLY A 268 14.89 -0.12 -7.56
N PHE A 269 14.39 -1.11 -8.31
CA PHE A 269 14.79 -1.34 -9.69
C PHE A 269 13.60 -1.35 -10.65
N ASN A 270 13.88 -0.93 -11.89
CA ASN A 270 13.01 -1.11 -13.05
C ASN A 270 13.62 -2.18 -13.97
N ALA A 271 13.07 -3.38 -13.92
CA ALA A 271 13.62 -4.59 -14.53
C ALA A 271 13.13 -4.82 -15.96
N LEU A 272 13.11 -3.78 -16.80
CA LEU A 272 12.61 -3.85 -18.17
C LEU A 272 13.74 -3.59 -19.18
N ALA A 273 13.69 -4.23 -20.37
CA ALA A 273 14.69 -4.02 -21.42
C ALA A 273 14.63 -2.62 -22.06
N ASN A 274 13.42 -2.05 -22.09
CA ASN A 274 13.18 -0.73 -22.70
C ASN A 274 13.24 0.41 -21.70
N VAL A 275 14.21 0.36 -20.79
CA VAL A 275 14.58 1.46 -19.88
C VAL A 275 16.01 1.90 -20.15
N THR A 276 16.26 3.19 -20.02
CA THR A 276 17.63 3.73 -20.11
C THR A 276 18.41 3.43 -18.83
N ALA A 277 19.74 3.51 -18.88
CA ALA A 277 20.57 3.20 -17.71
C ALA A 277 20.22 4.05 -16.46
N PRO A 278 19.93 5.37 -16.57
CA PRO A 278 19.46 6.16 -15.43
C PRO A 278 18.09 5.72 -14.88
N GLU A 279 17.20 5.20 -15.74
CA GLU A 279 15.85 4.77 -15.35
C GLU A 279 15.80 3.39 -14.70
N ARG A 280 16.95 2.67 -14.62
CA ARG A 280 17.00 1.35 -14.00
C ARG A 280 16.82 1.37 -12.49
N TYR A 281 17.16 2.48 -11.85
CA TYR A 281 17.04 2.70 -10.42
C TYR A 281 16.03 3.80 -10.16
N TYR A 282 15.36 3.70 -9.04
CA TYR A 282 14.65 4.80 -8.41
C TYR A 282 15.07 4.90 -6.95
N ASP A 283 15.19 6.12 -6.46
CA ASP A 283 15.68 6.43 -5.12
C ASP A 283 14.59 6.21 -4.06
N ALA A 284 15.00 6.18 -2.79
CA ALA A 284 14.08 6.13 -1.68
C ALA A 284 13.19 7.37 -1.63
N GLU A 285 11.91 7.18 -1.33
CA GLU A 285 11.02 8.27 -0.95
C GLU A 285 11.07 8.46 0.56
N THR A 286 11.08 9.72 1.01
CA THR A 286 11.02 10.06 2.42
C THR A 286 9.85 10.96 2.72
N SER A 287 9.33 10.89 3.93
CA SER A 287 8.24 11.75 4.37
C SER A 287 8.44 12.25 5.79
N TRP A 288 7.93 13.46 6.04
CA TRP A 288 7.71 13.97 7.39
C TRP A 288 6.22 14.18 7.61
N ASN A 289 5.70 13.56 8.66
CA ASN A 289 4.33 13.74 9.11
C ASN A 289 4.31 14.61 10.37
N TYR A 290 3.48 15.65 10.36
CA TYR A 290 3.19 16.55 11.46
C TYR A 290 1.72 16.44 11.78
N GLU A 291 1.37 16.23 13.05
CA GLU A 291 -0.02 16.09 13.47
C GLU A 291 -0.26 16.83 14.80
N LEU A 292 -1.39 17.50 14.88
CA LEU A 292 -1.95 18.07 16.12
C LEU A 292 -3.35 17.52 16.30
N GLY A 293 -3.61 16.89 17.43
CA GLY A 293 -4.89 16.26 17.65
C GLY A 293 -5.47 16.49 19.04
N MET A 294 -6.76 16.20 19.13
CA MET A 294 -7.57 16.28 20.35
C MET A 294 -8.43 15.01 20.45
N LYS A 295 -8.54 14.47 21.66
CA LYS A 295 -9.47 13.39 22.00
C LYS A 295 -10.30 13.84 23.20
N ALA A 296 -11.61 13.83 23.06
CA ALA A 296 -12.53 14.30 24.09
C ALA A 296 -13.64 13.27 24.36
N SER A 297 -13.94 13.04 25.64
CA SER A 297 -15.09 12.30 26.13
C SER A 297 -16.10 13.31 26.69
N LEU A 298 -17.26 13.43 26.09
CA LEU A 298 -18.27 14.43 26.39
C LEU A 298 -19.57 13.77 26.85
N LEU A 299 -20.48 14.55 27.48
CA LEU A 299 -21.81 14.10 27.89
C LEU A 299 -21.76 12.85 28.79
N ASP A 300 -20.96 12.89 29.86
CA ASP A 300 -20.72 11.79 30.79
C ASP A 300 -20.23 10.51 30.02
N ARG A 301 -19.24 10.69 29.14
CA ARG A 301 -18.64 9.64 28.28
C ARG A 301 -19.60 8.99 27.29
N ARG A 302 -20.76 9.61 27.03
CA ARG A 302 -21.71 9.18 26.01
C ARG A 302 -21.36 9.67 24.61
N MET A 303 -20.38 10.55 24.48
CA MET A 303 -19.90 11.06 23.20
C MET A 303 -18.38 11.13 23.19
N LEU A 304 -17.76 10.48 22.23
CA LEU A 304 -16.33 10.55 21.95
C LEU A 304 -16.13 11.40 20.70
N VAL A 305 -15.18 12.32 20.77
CA VAL A 305 -14.80 13.19 19.66
C VAL A 305 -13.28 13.12 19.50
N ASN A 306 -12.83 12.71 18.32
CA ASN A 306 -11.45 12.76 17.90
C ASN A 306 -11.33 13.78 16.77
N ALA A 307 -10.38 14.71 16.87
CA ALA A 307 -10.08 15.66 15.80
C ALA A 307 -8.56 15.75 15.61
N ALA A 308 -8.12 15.83 14.38
CA ALA A 308 -6.72 15.99 14.05
C ALA A 308 -6.53 16.95 12.87
N LEU A 309 -5.46 17.73 12.90
CA LEU A 309 -4.88 18.46 11.78
C LEU A 309 -3.58 17.78 11.40
N PHE A 310 -3.37 17.53 10.12
CA PHE A 310 -2.15 16.89 9.65
C PHE A 310 -1.53 17.61 8.47
N GLN A 311 -0.22 17.48 8.34
CA GLN A 311 0.53 17.81 7.15
C GLN A 311 1.62 16.75 6.91
N ILE A 312 1.64 16.18 5.72
CA ILE A 312 2.66 15.21 5.29
C ILE A 312 3.41 15.83 4.12
N LYS A 313 4.73 15.89 4.23
CA LYS A 313 5.62 16.34 3.16
C LYS A 313 6.45 15.17 2.69
N TRP A 314 6.39 14.87 1.40
CA TRP A 314 7.23 13.87 0.76
C TRP A 314 8.31 14.54 -0.07
N ASP A 315 9.50 14.01 0.03
CA ASP A 315 10.59 14.23 -0.90
C ASP A 315 10.79 12.94 -1.70
N ASP A 316 11.03 13.09 -3.02
CA ASP A 316 11.29 12.01 -3.97
C ASP A 316 10.19 10.93 -4.02
N GLN A 317 8.92 11.32 -3.93
CA GLN A 317 7.79 10.39 -3.93
C GLN A 317 7.84 9.44 -5.14
N ILE A 318 7.73 8.13 -4.88
CA ILE A 318 7.74 7.11 -5.93
C ILE A 318 6.38 7.07 -6.61
N VAL A 319 6.38 7.32 -7.92
CA VAL A 319 5.19 7.32 -8.79
C VAL A 319 5.39 6.42 -9.99
N ARG A 320 4.29 5.95 -10.58
CA ARG A 320 4.35 5.28 -11.88
C ARG A 320 4.36 6.31 -13.00
N ALA A 321 5.37 6.25 -13.85
CA ALA A 321 5.62 7.16 -14.94
C ALA A 321 5.91 6.43 -16.25
N LEU A 322 5.74 7.10 -17.39
CA LEU A 322 6.16 6.59 -18.67
C LEU A 322 7.64 6.96 -18.89
N GLY A 323 8.50 5.96 -19.01
CA GLY A 323 9.92 6.14 -19.29
C GLY A 323 10.20 6.65 -20.70
N SER A 324 11.44 7.03 -20.94
CA SER A 324 11.91 7.65 -22.20
C SER A 324 11.72 6.74 -23.43
N LEU A 325 11.71 5.41 -23.21
CA LEU A 325 11.51 4.41 -24.26
C LEU A 325 10.09 3.80 -24.27
N GLY A 326 9.15 4.44 -23.55
CA GLY A 326 7.74 4.07 -23.56
C GLY A 326 7.35 2.97 -22.55
N ALA A 327 8.27 2.51 -21.69
CA ALA A 327 7.94 1.60 -20.60
C ALA A 327 7.22 2.33 -19.47
N THR A 328 6.28 1.68 -18.83
CA THR A 328 5.75 2.14 -17.53
C THR A 328 6.70 1.69 -16.43
N LEU A 329 7.28 2.63 -15.71
CA LEU A 329 8.30 2.40 -14.69
C LEU A 329 8.00 3.16 -13.40
N ASN A 330 8.69 2.82 -12.34
CA ASN A 330 8.74 3.61 -11.11
C ASN A 330 9.76 4.74 -11.29
N ALA A 331 9.37 5.95 -10.95
CA ALA A 331 10.22 7.12 -10.96
C ALA A 331 9.95 7.99 -9.73
N ASN A 332 10.92 8.80 -9.34
CA ASN A 332 10.73 9.74 -8.25
C ASN A 332 10.07 11.00 -8.79
N ALA A 333 8.91 11.36 -8.23
CA ALA A 333 8.36 12.72 -8.35
C ALA A 333 9.07 13.61 -7.34
N GLY A 334 9.38 14.84 -7.65
CA GLY A 334 10.11 15.73 -6.76
C GLY A 334 9.51 15.82 -5.36
N LYS A 335 8.66 16.84 -5.10
CA LYS A 335 8.06 17.05 -3.77
C LYS A 335 6.54 17.02 -3.83
N THR A 336 5.95 16.54 -2.74
CA THR A 336 4.51 16.45 -2.59
C THR A 336 4.11 16.86 -1.18
N THR A 337 3.06 17.67 -1.06
CA THR A 337 2.44 18.00 0.23
C THR A 337 1.00 17.52 0.26
N SER A 338 0.64 16.81 1.35
CA SER A 338 -0.74 16.48 1.70
C SER A 338 -1.06 17.08 3.05
N GLU A 339 -2.12 17.88 3.12
CA GLU A 339 -2.57 18.50 4.36
C GLU A 339 -4.08 18.42 4.50
N GLY A 340 -4.55 18.39 5.73
CA GLY A 340 -5.96 18.27 5.95
C GLY A 340 -6.37 18.23 7.41
N PHE A 341 -7.62 17.86 7.60
CA PHE A 341 -8.13 17.58 8.93
C PHE A 341 -9.07 16.39 8.95
N GLU A 342 -9.16 15.75 10.10
CA GLU A 342 -10.02 14.62 10.38
C GLU A 342 -10.90 14.90 11.60
N LEU A 343 -12.14 14.46 11.54
CA LEU A 343 -13.09 14.50 12.64
C LEU A 343 -13.84 13.18 12.73
N GLU A 344 -13.81 12.56 13.89
CA GLU A 344 -14.60 11.37 14.21
C GLU A 344 -15.45 11.62 15.43
N VAL A 345 -16.72 11.23 15.36
CA VAL A 345 -17.67 11.33 16.45
C VAL A 345 -18.38 10.00 16.65
N VAL A 346 -18.34 9.46 17.86
CA VAL A 346 -19.14 8.31 18.30
C VAL A 346 -20.01 8.74 19.45
N ALA A 347 -21.33 8.60 19.34
CA ALA A 347 -22.25 9.07 20.36
C ALA A 347 -23.35 8.05 20.70
N ARG A 348 -23.69 7.99 21.98
CA ARG A 348 -24.85 7.26 22.55
C ARG A 348 -25.71 8.22 23.34
N PRO A 349 -26.40 9.16 22.69
CA PRO A 349 -27.11 10.24 23.37
C PRO A 349 -28.24 9.75 24.27
N THR A 350 -28.89 8.65 23.88
CA THR A 350 -29.96 8.00 24.64
C THR A 350 -29.77 6.46 24.61
N PRO A 351 -30.36 5.73 25.57
CA PRO A 351 -30.40 4.27 25.50
C PRO A 351 -30.94 3.78 24.15
N GLY A 352 -30.26 2.83 23.57
CA GLY A 352 -30.60 2.23 22.26
C GLY A 352 -30.14 2.99 21.03
N LEU A 353 -29.78 4.28 21.10
CA LEU A 353 -29.32 5.07 19.95
C LEU A 353 -27.80 5.12 19.90
N ASN A 354 -27.20 4.59 18.83
CA ASN A 354 -25.79 4.67 18.54
C ASN A 354 -25.61 5.48 17.24
N LEU A 355 -24.75 6.49 17.29
CA LEU A 355 -24.41 7.35 16.17
C LEU A 355 -22.91 7.31 15.95
N THR A 356 -22.47 7.20 14.70
CA THR A 356 -21.07 7.40 14.30
C THR A 356 -21.03 8.33 13.10
N ALA A 357 -20.06 9.25 13.09
CA ALA A 357 -19.77 10.10 11.94
C ALA A 357 -18.27 10.29 11.81
N GLY A 358 -17.77 10.23 10.59
CA GLY A 358 -16.40 10.52 10.25
C GLY A 358 -16.36 11.49 9.07
N TYR A 359 -15.49 12.50 9.14
CA TYR A 359 -15.25 13.43 8.06
C TYR A 359 -13.75 13.68 7.91
N THR A 360 -13.28 13.57 6.66
CA THR A 360 -11.89 13.87 6.31
C THR A 360 -11.86 14.88 5.17
N TYR A 361 -11.06 15.92 5.35
CA TYR A 361 -10.65 16.83 4.28
C TYR A 361 -9.17 16.63 4.00
N THR A 362 -8.81 16.44 2.73
CA THR A 362 -7.42 16.23 2.28
C THR A 362 -7.14 17.09 1.04
N ASP A 363 -6.16 17.97 1.10
CA ASP A 363 -5.59 18.64 -0.08
C ASP A 363 -4.17 18.11 -0.30
N ALA A 364 -3.99 17.29 -1.34
CA ALA A 364 -2.72 16.65 -1.68
C ALA A 364 -2.29 17.06 -3.08
N LYS A 365 -1.09 17.63 -3.20
CA LYS A 365 -0.57 18.21 -4.45
C LYS A 365 0.90 17.93 -4.64
N PHE A 366 1.31 17.89 -5.89
CA PHE A 366 2.71 17.98 -6.26
C PHE A 366 3.19 19.42 -6.06
N ASP A 367 4.22 19.61 -5.24
CA ASP A 367 4.90 20.90 -5.08
C ASP A 367 5.94 21.09 -6.21
N GLU A 368 6.66 20.02 -6.55
CA GLU A 368 7.64 19.95 -7.62
C GLU A 368 7.50 18.60 -8.33
N TYR A 369 7.09 18.58 -9.58
CA TYR A 369 7.08 17.35 -10.38
C TYR A 369 7.28 17.65 -11.87
N PHE A 370 8.40 17.16 -12.40
CA PHE A 370 8.69 17.23 -13.82
C PHE A 370 8.61 15.83 -14.45
N TYR A 371 7.72 15.69 -15.44
CA TYR A 371 7.45 14.43 -16.13
C TYR A 371 7.78 14.54 -17.62
N PRO A 372 9.08 14.37 -18.02
CA PRO A 372 9.55 14.70 -19.37
C PRO A 372 8.84 13.94 -20.49
N SER A 373 8.45 12.68 -20.27
CA SER A 373 7.79 11.87 -21.31
C SER A 373 6.41 12.39 -21.71
N LEU A 374 5.73 13.21 -20.90
CA LEU A 374 4.48 13.86 -21.29
C LEU A 374 4.70 14.79 -22.47
N SER A 375 5.76 15.60 -22.46
CA SER A 375 6.09 16.50 -23.54
C SER A 375 6.57 15.75 -24.78
N ALA A 376 7.48 14.79 -24.59
CA ALA A 376 8.09 14.04 -25.69
C ALA A 376 7.10 13.13 -26.42
N THR A 377 6.20 12.47 -25.70
CA THR A 377 5.30 11.44 -26.25
C THR A 377 3.93 12.02 -26.65
N PHE A 378 3.41 12.98 -25.88
CA PHE A 378 2.03 13.45 -26.02
C PHE A 378 1.91 14.95 -26.33
N GLY A 379 3.00 15.70 -26.34
CA GLY A 379 2.99 17.17 -26.54
C GLY A 379 2.28 17.92 -25.40
N LEU A 380 2.17 17.32 -24.21
CA LEU A 380 1.54 17.91 -23.03
C LEU A 380 2.57 18.66 -22.18
N ASN A 381 2.09 19.52 -21.27
CA ASN A 381 2.98 20.17 -20.31
C ASN A 381 3.62 19.11 -19.39
N ALA A 382 4.94 19.13 -19.31
CA ALA A 382 5.71 18.22 -18.47
C ALA A 382 5.82 18.67 -17.00
N VAL A 383 5.50 19.93 -16.69
CA VAL A 383 5.49 20.46 -15.32
C VAL A 383 4.11 20.22 -14.71
N LEU A 384 4.05 19.44 -13.66
CA LEU A 384 2.81 19.05 -12.96
C LEU A 384 2.69 19.69 -11.58
N ASP A 385 3.45 20.76 -11.32
CA ASP A 385 3.37 21.53 -10.07
C ASP A 385 1.94 22.02 -9.81
N GLY A 386 1.45 21.86 -8.61
CA GLY A 386 0.09 22.20 -8.19
C GLY A 386 -1.00 21.20 -8.60
N HIS A 387 -0.67 20.17 -9.39
CA HIS A 387 -1.64 19.10 -9.69
C HIS A 387 -1.96 18.29 -8.45
N THR A 388 -3.24 17.91 -8.32
CA THR A 388 -3.70 17.03 -7.23
C THR A 388 -3.16 15.61 -7.45
N LEU A 389 -2.76 14.95 -6.37
CA LEU A 389 -2.38 13.55 -6.43
C LEU A 389 -3.54 12.69 -6.95
N GLN A 390 -3.20 11.66 -7.71
CA GLN A 390 -4.18 10.69 -8.19
C GLN A 390 -4.82 9.91 -7.05
N TYR A 391 -6.08 9.54 -7.21
CA TYR A 391 -6.89 8.77 -6.26
C TYR A 391 -7.09 9.42 -4.88
N VAL A 392 -6.86 10.72 -4.75
CA VAL A 392 -7.15 11.48 -3.54
C VAL A 392 -8.47 12.24 -3.70
N SER A 393 -9.43 11.92 -2.85
CA SER A 393 -10.69 12.66 -2.72
C SER A 393 -10.54 13.75 -1.68
N LYS A 394 -10.93 14.99 -2.02
CA LYS A 394 -10.82 16.12 -1.09
C LYS A 394 -11.75 16.01 0.12
N HIS A 395 -12.91 15.39 -0.06
CA HIS A 395 -13.92 15.24 0.98
C HIS A 395 -14.36 13.80 1.06
N MET A 396 -14.28 13.22 2.26
CA MET A 396 -14.84 11.93 2.59
C MET A 396 -15.72 12.07 3.82
N LEU A 397 -16.94 11.53 3.76
CA LEU A 397 -17.89 11.52 4.86
C LEU A 397 -18.43 10.10 5.04
N THR A 398 -18.48 9.63 6.26
CA THR A 398 -19.19 8.42 6.66
C THR A 398 -20.12 8.75 7.82
N ALA A 399 -21.31 8.16 7.81
CA ALA A 399 -22.25 8.31 8.91
C ALA A 399 -23.04 7.00 9.11
N SER A 400 -23.26 6.63 10.36
CA SER A 400 -24.12 5.50 10.73
C SER A 400 -25.00 5.89 11.90
N ALA A 401 -26.27 5.50 11.84
CA ALA A 401 -27.22 5.64 12.92
C ALA A 401 -27.92 4.29 13.14
N GLN A 402 -27.87 3.78 14.37
CA GLN A 402 -28.56 2.56 14.75
C GLN A 402 -29.41 2.84 16.00
N TYR A 403 -30.68 2.48 15.91
CA TYR A 403 -31.55 2.48 17.08
C TYR A 403 -32.04 1.06 17.36
N GLN A 404 -31.96 0.65 18.62
CA GLN A 404 -32.49 -0.63 19.08
C GLN A 404 -33.39 -0.46 20.30
N ALA A 405 -34.44 -1.24 20.38
CA ALA A 405 -35.36 -1.25 21.52
C ALA A 405 -35.94 -2.63 21.74
N SER A 406 -36.35 -2.90 22.98
CA SER A 406 -37.06 -4.11 23.35
C SER A 406 -38.58 -3.94 23.11
N LEU A 407 -39.22 -4.95 22.50
CA LEU A 407 -40.68 -5.05 22.35
C LEU A 407 -41.33 -5.78 23.51
N GLY A 408 -40.52 -6.27 24.49
CA GLY A 408 -41.01 -7.15 25.54
C GLY A 408 -41.15 -8.61 25.08
N GLY A 409 -41.42 -9.53 26.04
CA GLY A 409 -41.56 -10.96 25.69
C GLY A 409 -40.31 -11.65 25.14
N GLY A 410 -39.10 -11.04 25.31
CA GLY A 410 -37.84 -11.57 24.81
C GLY A 410 -37.51 -11.18 23.36
N TRP A 411 -38.27 -10.23 22.77
CA TRP A 411 -38.06 -9.73 21.42
C TRP A 411 -37.36 -8.37 21.46
N ASP A 412 -36.25 -8.25 20.73
CA ASP A 412 -35.58 -6.99 20.45
C ASP A 412 -35.62 -6.68 18.95
N TRP A 413 -35.63 -5.39 18.59
CA TRP A 413 -35.57 -4.94 17.23
C TRP A 413 -34.52 -3.83 17.08
N PHE A 414 -33.99 -3.67 15.90
CA PHE A 414 -33.16 -2.55 15.56
C PHE A 414 -33.44 -2.07 14.14
N VAL A 415 -33.11 -0.80 13.92
CA VAL A 415 -33.02 -0.21 12.58
C VAL A 415 -31.64 0.47 12.47
N ARG A 416 -30.98 0.29 11.34
CA ARG A 416 -29.68 0.90 11.04
C ARG A 416 -29.73 1.55 9.67
N GLY A 417 -29.16 2.75 9.55
CA GLY A 417 -28.88 3.44 8.32
C GLY A 417 -27.41 3.81 8.26
N ASP A 418 -26.78 3.57 7.12
CA ASP A 418 -25.39 3.91 6.84
C ASP A 418 -25.33 4.79 5.59
N ALA A 419 -24.50 5.81 5.62
CA ALA A 419 -24.24 6.70 4.50
C ALA A 419 -22.73 6.88 4.33
N ALA A 420 -22.26 6.89 3.10
CA ALA A 420 -20.89 7.24 2.75
C ALA A 420 -20.91 8.18 1.54
N TYR A 421 -20.06 9.18 1.58
CA TYR A 421 -19.83 10.10 0.47
C TYR A 421 -18.33 10.27 0.26
N ARG A 422 -17.93 10.28 -0.98
CA ARG A 422 -16.58 10.57 -1.42
C ARG A 422 -16.63 11.49 -2.64
N SER A 423 -15.98 12.64 -2.54
CA SER A 423 -15.88 13.55 -3.67
C SER A 423 -15.06 12.92 -4.81
N ARG A 424 -15.30 13.40 -6.03
CA ARG A 424 -14.52 12.98 -7.20
C ARG A 424 -13.02 13.12 -6.97
N GLN A 425 -12.27 12.24 -7.62
CA GLN A 425 -10.82 12.18 -7.57
C GLN A 425 -10.24 12.07 -8.98
N PHE A 426 -9.00 12.49 -9.18
CA PHE A 426 -8.33 12.27 -10.44
C PHE A 426 -7.82 10.82 -10.55
N GLY A 427 -7.94 10.23 -11.74
CA GLY A 427 -7.42 8.88 -12.02
C GLY A 427 -5.96 8.88 -12.49
N THR A 428 -5.37 10.08 -12.77
CA THR A 428 -4.02 10.22 -13.30
C THR A 428 -3.32 11.43 -12.69
N THR A 429 -2.00 11.41 -12.66
CA THR A 429 -1.16 12.54 -12.21
C THR A 429 -1.32 13.81 -13.05
N THR A 430 -1.75 13.66 -14.32
CA THR A 430 -1.99 14.78 -15.24
C THR A 430 -3.29 15.53 -14.96
N ASN A 431 -4.12 15.03 -14.04
CA ASN A 431 -5.43 15.58 -13.70
C ASN A 431 -6.40 15.72 -14.89
N LEU A 432 -6.24 14.90 -15.92
CA LEU A 432 -7.09 14.92 -17.11
C LEU A 432 -8.37 14.11 -16.97
N PHE A 433 -8.38 13.11 -16.09
CA PHE A 433 -9.48 12.17 -15.93
C PHE A 433 -10.00 12.12 -14.50
N TRP A 434 -11.32 12.11 -14.35
CA TRP A 434 -12.00 12.03 -13.07
C TRP A 434 -12.55 10.61 -12.85
N VAL A 435 -12.46 10.14 -11.62
CA VAL A 435 -13.33 9.09 -11.09
C VAL A 435 -14.44 9.80 -10.30
N GLY A 436 -15.72 9.52 -10.63
CA GLY A 436 -16.86 10.31 -10.16
C GLY A 436 -17.11 10.34 -8.67
N ASP A 437 -18.03 11.20 -8.25
CA ASP A 437 -18.57 11.24 -6.88
C ASP A 437 -19.30 9.92 -6.58
N GLN A 438 -19.11 9.36 -5.39
CA GLN A 438 -19.76 8.12 -4.91
C GLN A 438 -20.37 8.32 -3.52
#